data_0eeb22c2b9f139121b25315a08d08828
#
_entry.id   0eeb22c2b9f139121b25315a08d08828
#
_cell.length_a   1.000
_cell.length_b   1.000
_cell.length_c   1.000
_cell.angle_alpha   90.00
_cell.angle_beta   90.00
_cell.angle_gamma   90.00
#
_symmetry.space_group_name_H-M   'P 1'
#
loop_
_entity.id
_entity.type
_entity.pdbx_description
1 polymer ?
#
loop_
_entity_poly.entity_id
_entity_poly.type
_entity_poly.pdbx_seq_one_letter_code
_entity_poly.pdbx_strand_id
1 'polypeptide(L)'
;MIVKATEGTDYKNRFFAKHCDQVIKVGKLLGAFHYANGGDPHSEAEYFIAYSKKYVGKAILVLDWEGRNNPQFGRSDRAWCKEWCDHVYRKTGVKPLIYIQKSAMDNVKGLGYRLWVAQYPDYERTGYQEHPWNEGQYECDIRQYTSVGRLPGYDGNLDLNKSYIDKTTWKKYAAKKTDGTQGKDAGSNSGKSNNKKKSIEVIAKEVIAGKWGNGDDRKSRLKKAGYDYNKVQAKVNAVVKASQKKSIDVIAREVIAGDWGNGDDRKNRLKKAGYDHVKVQNKVNEMLGR
;
A
#
# COMPACT_ATOMS: atom_id res chain seq x y z
N MET A 1 -12.76 11.53 10.72
CA MET A 1 -13.07 10.30 11.51
C MET A 1 -12.95 9.09 10.60
N ILE A 2 -12.28 8.03 11.05
CA ILE A 2 -12.19 6.75 10.34
C ILE A 2 -13.01 5.73 11.14
N VAL A 3 -13.99 5.08 10.50
CA VAL A 3 -15.02 4.25 11.16
C VAL A 3 -14.82 2.79 10.78
N LYS A 4 -14.82 1.88 11.78
CA LYS A 4 -14.81 0.43 11.52
C LYS A 4 -16.04 0.02 10.74
N ALA A 5 -15.84 -0.65 9.61
CA ALA A 5 -16.92 -1.18 8.80
C ALA A 5 -17.12 -2.68 9.07
N THR A 6 -16.05 -3.46 8.91
CA THR A 6 -16.08 -4.92 8.97
C THR A 6 -14.83 -5.47 9.66
N GLU A 7 -14.89 -6.75 10.05
CA GLU A 7 -13.75 -7.56 10.50
C GLU A 7 -13.90 -8.97 9.92
N GLY A 8 -12.80 -9.54 9.41
CA GLY A 8 -12.85 -10.83 8.75
C GLY A 8 -13.96 -10.92 7.70
N THR A 9 -14.67 -12.04 7.65
CA THR A 9 -15.78 -12.26 6.70
C THR A 9 -17.16 -12.40 7.39
N ASP A 10 -17.23 -12.14 8.69
CA ASP A 10 -18.43 -12.42 9.49
C ASP A 10 -18.91 -11.25 10.37
N TYR A 11 -18.02 -10.30 10.73
CA TYR A 11 -18.41 -9.14 11.55
C TYR A 11 -18.72 -7.89 10.70
N LYS A 12 -19.88 -7.28 11.02
CA LYS A 12 -20.31 -5.96 10.50
C LYS A 12 -20.61 -5.02 11.65
N ASN A 13 -20.02 -3.83 11.62
CA ASN A 13 -20.36 -2.81 12.60
C ASN A 13 -21.77 -2.24 12.33
N ARG A 14 -22.74 -2.61 13.16
CA ARG A 14 -24.15 -2.19 13.03
C ARG A 14 -24.36 -0.67 13.00
N PHE A 15 -23.41 0.09 13.58
CA PHE A 15 -23.47 1.55 13.61
C PHE A 15 -22.69 2.24 12.49
N PHE A 16 -22.02 1.47 11.62
CA PHE A 16 -21.17 2.01 10.57
C PHE A 16 -21.87 3.08 9.73
N ALA A 17 -23.03 2.77 9.17
CA ALA A 17 -23.75 3.71 8.33
C ALA A 17 -24.17 4.97 9.08
N LYS A 18 -24.69 4.82 10.33
CA LYS A 18 -25.08 5.94 11.18
C LYS A 18 -23.89 6.88 11.43
N HIS A 19 -22.74 6.35 11.82
CA HIS A 19 -21.56 7.15 12.09
C HIS A 19 -21.01 7.83 10.82
N CYS A 20 -20.95 7.11 9.70
CA CYS A 20 -20.53 7.70 8.43
C CYS A 20 -21.44 8.86 7.98
N ASP A 21 -22.75 8.68 8.07
CA ASP A 21 -23.70 9.72 7.69
C ASP A 21 -23.61 10.95 8.61
N GLN A 22 -23.38 10.74 9.95
CA GLN A 22 -23.12 11.83 10.89
C GLN A 22 -21.85 12.60 10.54
N VAL A 23 -20.73 11.91 10.22
CA VAL A 23 -19.46 12.53 9.81
C VAL A 23 -19.64 13.41 8.57
N ILE A 24 -20.38 12.89 7.57
CA ILE A 24 -20.68 13.63 6.35
C ILE A 24 -21.56 14.85 6.65
N LYS A 25 -22.63 14.67 7.45
CA LYS A 25 -23.58 15.73 7.81
C LYS A 25 -22.89 16.92 8.47
N VAL A 26 -21.89 16.69 9.32
CA VAL A 26 -21.14 17.76 10.00
C VAL A 26 -19.92 18.24 9.20
N GLY A 27 -19.82 17.87 7.90
CA GLY A 27 -18.77 18.34 6.99
C GLY A 27 -17.35 17.87 7.33
N LYS A 28 -17.20 16.80 8.12
CA LYS A 28 -15.91 16.25 8.49
C LYS A 28 -15.43 15.22 7.46
N LEU A 29 -14.11 15.00 7.43
CA LEU A 29 -13.48 14.01 6.56
C LEU A 29 -13.79 12.59 7.04
N LEU A 30 -14.17 11.72 6.09
CA LEU A 30 -14.57 10.34 6.36
C LEU A 30 -13.50 9.35 5.93
N GLY A 31 -13.31 8.31 6.74
CA GLY A 31 -12.61 7.08 6.40
C GLY A 31 -13.43 5.86 6.85
N ALA A 32 -13.19 4.74 6.20
CA ALA A 32 -13.78 3.45 6.54
C ALA A 32 -12.68 2.40 6.60
N PHE A 33 -12.64 1.58 7.65
CA PHE A 33 -11.63 0.54 7.77
C PHE A 33 -12.21 -0.86 7.91
N HIS A 34 -11.42 -1.81 7.46
CA HIS A 34 -11.59 -3.24 7.62
C HIS A 34 -10.51 -3.79 8.54
N TYR A 35 -10.88 -4.47 9.60
CA TYR A 35 -9.97 -5.19 10.48
C TYR A 35 -9.73 -6.59 9.92
N ALA A 36 -8.48 -6.90 9.57
CA ALA A 36 -8.15 -8.17 8.95
C ALA A 36 -7.99 -9.29 9.97
N ASN A 37 -8.61 -10.44 9.73
CA ASN A 37 -8.42 -11.66 10.52
C ASN A 37 -7.39 -12.63 9.89
N GLY A 38 -6.78 -12.25 8.74
CA GLY A 38 -5.76 -13.06 8.07
C GLY A 38 -6.32 -14.31 7.38
N GLY A 39 -7.59 -14.31 7.02
CA GLY A 39 -8.20 -15.30 6.15
C GLY A 39 -7.79 -15.13 4.69
N ASP A 40 -8.68 -15.50 3.75
CA ASP A 40 -8.44 -15.21 2.34
C ASP A 40 -8.58 -13.72 2.07
N PRO A 41 -7.54 -13.04 1.55
CA PRO A 41 -7.54 -11.59 1.39
C PRO A 41 -8.60 -11.09 0.40
N HIS A 42 -8.97 -11.89 -0.59
CA HIS A 42 -10.01 -11.51 -1.55
C HIS A 42 -11.40 -11.60 -0.93
N SER A 43 -11.66 -12.63 -0.14
CA SER A 43 -12.92 -12.80 0.56
C SER A 43 -13.15 -11.69 1.58
N GLU A 44 -12.13 -11.35 2.39
CA GLU A 44 -12.19 -10.24 3.35
C GLU A 44 -12.38 -8.88 2.63
N ALA A 45 -11.71 -8.69 1.48
CA ALA A 45 -11.85 -7.48 0.67
C ALA A 45 -13.26 -7.33 0.08
N GLU A 46 -13.83 -8.40 -0.51
CA GLU A 46 -15.20 -8.36 -1.06
C GLU A 46 -16.23 -8.08 0.05
N TYR A 47 -16.05 -8.69 1.23
CA TYR A 47 -16.92 -8.44 2.38
C TYR A 47 -16.91 -6.98 2.82
N PHE A 48 -15.72 -6.38 2.89
CA PHE A 48 -15.55 -4.95 3.18
C PHE A 48 -16.18 -4.07 2.10
N ILE A 49 -15.90 -4.35 0.83
CA ILE A 49 -16.41 -3.58 -0.31
C ILE A 49 -17.94 -3.59 -0.32
N ALA A 50 -18.54 -4.78 -0.18
CA ALA A 50 -19.98 -4.92 -0.17
C ALA A 50 -20.64 -4.06 0.91
N TYR A 51 -20.09 -4.08 2.14
CA TYR A 51 -20.65 -3.35 3.26
C TYR A 51 -20.38 -1.85 3.22
N SER A 52 -19.23 -1.43 2.72
CA SER A 52 -18.82 -0.02 2.62
C SER A 52 -19.25 0.67 1.32
N LYS A 53 -19.92 -0.02 0.41
CA LYS A 53 -20.25 0.42 -0.97
C LYS A 53 -20.83 1.84 -1.06
N LYS A 54 -21.72 2.23 -0.14
CA LYS A 54 -22.37 3.57 -0.10
C LYS A 54 -21.35 4.71 0.04
N TYR A 55 -20.19 4.44 0.63
CA TYR A 55 -19.18 5.43 1.00
C TYR A 55 -17.93 5.39 0.12
N VAL A 56 -17.85 4.43 -0.81
CA VAL A 56 -16.77 4.36 -1.80
C VAL A 56 -16.80 5.59 -2.70
N GLY A 57 -15.69 6.32 -2.76
CA GLY A 57 -15.58 7.60 -3.43
C GLY A 57 -15.87 8.83 -2.54
N LYS A 58 -16.27 8.60 -1.27
CA LYS A 58 -16.50 9.63 -0.24
C LYS A 58 -15.58 9.46 0.96
N ALA A 59 -15.15 8.23 1.24
CA ALA A 59 -14.28 7.86 2.33
C ALA A 59 -12.92 7.37 1.82
N ILE A 60 -11.84 7.68 2.53
CA ILE A 60 -10.62 6.89 2.39
C ILE A 60 -10.92 5.48 2.88
N LEU A 61 -10.38 4.47 2.17
CA LEU A 61 -10.52 3.08 2.55
C LEU A 61 -9.24 2.62 3.23
N VAL A 62 -9.36 1.85 4.30
CA VAL A 62 -8.20 1.45 5.11
C VAL A 62 -8.24 -0.04 5.39
N LEU A 63 -7.12 -0.71 5.18
CA LEU A 63 -6.81 -2.00 5.73
C LEU A 63 -6.23 -1.80 7.12
N ASP A 64 -6.85 -2.36 8.13
CA ASP A 64 -6.34 -2.42 9.49
C ASP A 64 -5.65 -3.78 9.69
N TRP A 65 -4.30 -3.75 9.70
CA TRP A 65 -3.45 -4.93 9.74
C TRP A 65 -2.72 -5.01 11.07
N GLU A 66 -3.25 -5.83 11.98
CA GLU A 66 -2.74 -6.02 13.34
C GLU A 66 -2.61 -7.50 13.71
N GLY A 67 -1.87 -7.78 14.79
CA GLY A 67 -1.62 -9.14 15.26
C GLY A 67 -2.76 -9.79 16.04
N ARG A 68 -3.68 -9.01 16.61
CA ARG A 68 -4.80 -9.57 17.38
C ARG A 68 -5.77 -10.29 16.47
N ASN A 69 -6.04 -11.56 16.73
CA ASN A 69 -6.89 -12.44 15.92
C ASN A 69 -6.43 -12.65 14.47
N ASN A 70 -5.19 -12.31 14.15
CA ASN A 70 -4.65 -12.43 12.81
C ASN A 70 -3.39 -13.30 12.80
N PRO A 71 -3.50 -14.60 12.51
CA PRO A 71 -2.37 -15.53 12.51
C PRO A 71 -1.34 -15.28 11.39
N GLN A 72 -1.69 -14.45 10.41
CA GLN A 72 -0.80 -14.08 9.29
C GLN A 72 0.07 -12.88 9.61
N PHE A 73 -0.27 -12.09 10.65
CA PHE A 73 0.53 -10.95 11.06
C PHE A 73 1.95 -11.36 11.45
N GLY A 74 2.95 -10.65 10.93
CA GLY A 74 4.37 -10.97 11.11
C GLY A 74 4.89 -12.13 10.23
N ARG A 75 4.00 -12.85 9.53
CA ARG A 75 4.37 -14.01 8.68
C ARG A 75 4.21 -13.71 7.19
N SER A 76 3.14 -13.05 6.80
CA SER A 76 2.82 -12.76 5.41
C SER A 76 2.35 -11.32 5.17
N ASP A 77 2.74 -10.40 6.04
CA ASP A 77 2.32 -8.98 6.02
C ASP A 77 2.35 -8.39 4.61
N ARG A 78 3.50 -8.52 3.94
CA ARG A 78 3.71 -7.94 2.62
C ARG A 78 2.79 -8.53 1.54
N ALA A 79 2.68 -9.85 1.50
CA ALA A 79 1.89 -10.54 0.49
C ALA A 79 0.40 -10.32 0.71
N TRP A 80 -0.07 -10.53 1.93
CA TRP A 80 -1.48 -10.43 2.29
C TRP A 80 -2.01 -9.00 2.14
N CYS A 81 -1.30 -8.01 2.71
CA CYS A 81 -1.69 -6.61 2.57
C CYS A 81 -1.73 -6.16 1.11
N LYS A 82 -0.77 -6.62 0.31
CA LYS A 82 -0.74 -6.29 -1.12
C LYS A 82 -1.95 -6.86 -1.86
N GLU A 83 -2.26 -8.14 -1.66
CA GLU A 83 -3.39 -8.82 -2.31
C GLU A 83 -4.72 -8.14 -1.96
N TRP A 84 -4.96 -7.88 -0.68
CA TRP A 84 -6.16 -7.20 -0.22
C TRP A 84 -6.28 -5.79 -0.80
N CYS A 85 -5.23 -4.99 -0.69
CA CYS A 85 -5.22 -3.61 -1.17
C CYS A 85 -5.37 -3.51 -2.69
N ASP A 86 -4.68 -4.38 -3.45
CA ASP A 86 -4.80 -4.43 -4.91
C ASP A 86 -6.22 -4.83 -5.32
N HIS A 87 -6.85 -5.77 -4.59
CA HIS A 87 -8.21 -6.20 -4.86
C HIS A 87 -9.21 -5.05 -4.61
N VAL A 88 -9.13 -4.38 -3.45
CA VAL A 88 -9.99 -3.23 -3.13
C VAL A 88 -9.81 -2.11 -4.15
N TYR A 89 -8.57 -1.76 -4.50
CA TYR A 89 -8.31 -0.72 -5.50
C TYR A 89 -8.89 -1.07 -6.86
N ARG A 90 -8.69 -2.30 -7.33
CA ARG A 90 -9.20 -2.79 -8.62
C ARG A 90 -10.72 -2.76 -8.69
N LYS A 91 -11.40 -3.12 -7.59
CA LYS A 91 -12.86 -3.18 -7.53
C LYS A 91 -13.54 -1.82 -7.31
N THR A 92 -12.89 -0.94 -6.58
CA THR A 92 -13.52 0.33 -6.15
C THR A 92 -13.01 1.56 -6.87
N GLY A 93 -11.81 1.50 -7.47
CA GLY A 93 -11.07 2.66 -7.97
C GLY A 93 -10.47 3.54 -6.86
N VAL A 94 -10.68 3.20 -5.58
CA VAL A 94 -10.12 3.91 -4.43
C VAL A 94 -8.91 3.15 -3.90
N LYS A 95 -7.74 3.80 -3.88
CA LYS A 95 -6.50 3.19 -3.42
C LYS A 95 -6.46 3.22 -1.89
N PRO A 96 -6.44 2.05 -1.21
CA PRO A 96 -6.48 2.01 0.25
C PRO A 96 -5.22 2.55 0.92
N LEU A 97 -5.34 2.90 2.21
CA LEU A 97 -4.22 3.02 3.14
C LEU A 97 -4.06 1.70 3.91
N ILE A 98 -2.86 1.47 4.45
CA ILE A 98 -2.58 0.38 5.40
C ILE A 98 -2.34 1.00 6.76
N TYR A 99 -3.17 0.62 7.76
CA TYR A 99 -2.88 0.86 9.16
C TYR A 99 -2.05 -0.30 9.69
N ILE A 100 -0.98 0.03 10.43
CA ILE A 100 -0.05 -0.93 10.97
C ILE A 100 0.71 -0.33 12.16
N GLN A 101 1.10 -1.16 13.12
CA GLN A 101 1.99 -0.73 14.19
C GLN A 101 3.40 -0.42 13.67
N LYS A 102 4.10 0.52 14.33
CA LYS A 102 5.43 0.99 13.90
C LYS A 102 6.46 -0.13 13.77
N SER A 103 6.45 -1.10 14.69
CA SER A 103 7.40 -2.23 14.68
C SER A 103 7.29 -3.13 13.44
N ALA A 104 6.13 -3.17 12.78
CA ALA A 104 5.90 -3.95 11.57
C ALA A 104 5.83 -3.10 10.28
N MET A 105 5.98 -1.77 10.40
CA MET A 105 5.83 -0.83 9.27
C MET A 105 6.72 -1.17 8.08
N ASP A 106 7.96 -1.61 8.33
CA ASP A 106 8.92 -1.89 7.26
C ASP A 106 8.54 -3.12 6.41
N ASN A 107 7.69 -4.02 6.95
CA ASN A 107 7.18 -5.18 6.22
C ASN A 107 6.26 -4.78 5.05
N VAL A 108 5.56 -3.65 5.18
CA VAL A 108 4.61 -3.15 4.16
C VAL A 108 5.09 -1.91 3.43
N LYS A 109 6.17 -1.28 3.89
CA LYS A 109 6.79 -0.12 3.24
C LYS A 109 7.18 -0.46 1.80
N GLY A 110 6.91 0.47 0.87
CA GLY A 110 7.23 0.29 -0.56
C GLY A 110 6.23 -0.57 -1.34
N LEU A 111 5.11 -1.03 -0.76
CA LEU A 111 4.01 -1.65 -1.50
C LEU A 111 3.27 -0.67 -2.43
N GLY A 112 3.57 0.63 -2.29
CA GLY A 112 2.92 1.68 -3.07
C GLY A 112 1.59 2.14 -2.48
N TYR A 113 1.27 1.71 -1.27
CA TYR A 113 0.13 2.18 -0.47
C TYR A 113 0.58 3.18 0.58
N ARG A 114 -0.31 4.08 0.97
CA ARG A 114 -0.10 5.07 2.02
C ARG A 114 -0.24 4.43 3.39
N LEU A 115 0.43 4.99 4.39
CA LEU A 115 0.52 4.39 5.71
C LEU A 115 -0.16 5.24 6.78
N TRP A 116 -0.96 4.59 7.61
CA TRP A 116 -1.41 5.06 8.90
C TRP A 116 -0.70 4.21 9.96
N VAL A 117 0.19 4.84 10.73
CA VAL A 117 1.10 4.12 11.62
C VAL A 117 0.78 4.40 13.08
N ALA A 118 0.65 3.33 13.87
CA ALA A 118 0.43 3.42 15.32
C ALA A 118 1.74 3.20 16.10
N GLN A 119 1.98 4.10 17.04
CA GLN A 119 3.03 3.95 18.04
C GLN A 119 2.70 4.81 19.26
N TYR A 120 2.65 4.19 20.41
CA TYR A 120 2.32 4.85 21.68
C TYR A 120 3.55 4.91 22.59
N PRO A 121 3.75 6.00 23.36
CA PRO A 121 4.82 6.06 24.36
C PRO A 121 4.50 5.17 25.56
N ASP A 122 3.22 5.17 25.94
CA ASP A 122 2.63 4.52 27.10
C ASP A 122 1.12 4.38 26.92
N TYR A 123 0.40 4.05 27.99
CA TYR A 123 -1.06 3.99 28.05
C TYR A 123 -1.64 5.05 29.01
N GLU A 124 -0.91 6.16 29.21
CA GLU A 124 -1.40 7.28 29.97
C GLU A 124 -2.43 8.09 29.18
N ARG A 125 -3.42 8.61 29.90
CA ARG A 125 -4.50 9.41 29.31
C ARG A 125 -3.96 10.74 28.79
N THR A 126 -4.19 11.03 27.53
CA THR A 126 -3.75 12.29 26.90
C THR A 126 -4.86 12.91 26.06
N GLY A 127 -4.83 14.22 25.93
CA GLY A 127 -5.67 14.97 25.01
C GLY A 127 -5.08 15.03 23.60
N TYR A 128 -5.64 15.91 22.80
CA TYR A 128 -5.10 16.19 21.46
C TYR A 128 -3.67 16.75 21.57
N GLN A 129 -2.77 16.21 20.75
CA GLN A 129 -1.39 16.68 20.62
C GLN A 129 -1.17 17.27 19.23
N GLU A 130 -0.80 18.52 19.15
CA GLU A 130 -0.43 19.16 17.90
C GLU A 130 0.88 18.59 17.35
N HIS A 131 1.84 18.31 18.24
CA HIS A 131 3.10 17.66 17.95
C HIS A 131 3.21 16.37 18.76
N PRO A 132 2.80 15.21 18.20
CA PRO A 132 2.96 13.92 18.86
C PRO A 132 4.43 13.63 19.20
N TRP A 133 4.66 12.98 20.35
CA TRP A 133 5.97 12.72 20.93
C TRP A 133 7.03 12.12 19.99
N ASN A 134 6.59 11.36 18.96
CA ASN A 134 7.45 10.69 18.01
C ASN A 134 7.37 11.31 16.61
N GLU A 135 6.90 12.56 16.50
CA GLU A 135 6.83 13.28 15.23
C GLU A 135 8.24 13.46 14.64
N GLY A 136 8.37 13.20 13.33
CA GLY A 136 9.67 13.30 12.65
C GLY A 136 10.53 12.03 12.69
N GLN A 137 10.25 11.06 13.56
CA GLN A 137 11.06 9.83 13.64
C GLN A 137 10.87 8.88 12.44
N TYR A 138 9.75 8.96 11.75
CA TYR A 138 9.44 8.19 10.55
C TYR A 138 8.33 8.87 9.74
N GLU A 139 8.31 8.60 8.44
CA GLU A 139 7.30 9.13 7.53
C GLU A 139 6.04 8.26 7.52
N CYS A 140 4.88 8.91 7.65
CA CYS A 140 3.56 8.30 7.47
C CYS A 140 2.54 9.39 7.08
N ASP A 141 1.41 8.99 6.53
CA ASP A 141 0.34 9.93 6.17
C ASP A 141 -0.56 10.27 7.36
N ILE A 142 -0.76 9.29 8.25
CA ILE A 142 -1.50 9.47 9.50
C ILE A 142 -0.72 8.77 10.61
N ARG A 143 -0.64 9.40 11.76
CA ARG A 143 0.01 8.87 12.96
C ARG A 143 -1.03 8.70 14.06
N GLN A 144 -1.19 7.48 14.56
CA GLN A 144 -1.92 7.22 15.80
C GLN A 144 -0.94 7.24 16.97
N TYR A 145 -1.13 8.16 17.91
CA TYR A 145 -0.17 8.39 18.98
C TYR A 145 -0.68 7.95 20.36
N THR A 146 -1.95 7.59 20.48
CA THR A 146 -2.54 6.99 21.67
C THR A 146 -3.82 6.22 21.36
N SER A 147 -4.13 5.21 22.18
CA SER A 147 -5.41 4.50 22.22
C SER A 147 -6.23 4.78 23.49
N VAL A 148 -5.74 5.67 24.33
CA VAL A 148 -6.40 6.08 25.60
C VAL A 148 -6.67 7.58 25.66
N GLY A 149 -6.82 8.18 24.49
CA GLY A 149 -7.08 9.61 24.33
C GLY A 149 -8.38 10.07 24.99
N ARG A 150 -8.43 11.36 25.33
CA ARG A 150 -9.59 12.04 25.92
C ARG A 150 -9.95 13.27 25.10
N LEU A 151 -11.23 13.44 24.86
CA LEU A 151 -11.80 14.65 24.27
C LEU A 151 -13.00 15.11 25.11
N PRO A 152 -13.26 16.43 25.18
CA PRO A 152 -14.44 16.95 25.88
C PRO A 152 -15.74 16.31 25.39
N GLY A 153 -16.59 15.90 26.32
CA GLY A 153 -17.90 15.31 26.02
C GLY A 153 -17.88 13.81 25.72
N TYR A 154 -16.75 13.12 25.93
CA TYR A 154 -16.67 11.66 25.81
C TYR A 154 -15.74 11.07 26.87
N ASP A 155 -16.26 10.19 27.72
CA ASP A 155 -15.51 9.63 28.88
C ASP A 155 -14.74 8.34 28.53
N GLY A 156 -15.00 7.73 27.36
CA GLY A 156 -14.32 6.53 26.91
C GLY A 156 -12.92 6.78 26.37
N ASN A 157 -12.19 5.71 26.12
CA ASN A 157 -10.90 5.76 25.42
C ASN A 157 -11.12 6.05 23.93
N LEU A 158 -10.28 6.89 23.37
CA LEU A 158 -10.29 7.25 21.96
C LEU A 158 -8.90 7.08 21.36
N ASP A 159 -8.86 6.56 20.15
CA ASP A 159 -7.68 6.59 19.33
C ASP A 159 -7.49 8.00 18.78
N LEU A 160 -6.46 8.70 19.24
CA LEU A 160 -6.14 10.03 18.73
C LEU A 160 -5.04 9.96 17.69
N ASN A 161 -5.26 10.75 16.63
CA ASN A 161 -4.44 10.68 15.42
C ASN A 161 -4.07 12.08 14.95
N LYS A 162 -2.85 12.22 14.39
CA LYS A 162 -2.45 13.37 13.59
C LYS A 162 -2.38 12.97 12.13
N SER A 163 -3.06 13.73 11.28
CA SER A 163 -2.98 13.60 9.82
C SER A 163 -1.97 14.60 9.26
N TYR A 164 -1.02 14.13 8.45
CA TYR A 164 -0.07 14.96 7.71
C TYR A 164 -0.56 15.28 6.29
N ILE A 165 -1.71 14.73 5.91
CA ILE A 165 -2.38 15.03 4.66
C ILE A 165 -3.50 16.06 4.88
N ASP A 166 -3.53 17.07 4.02
CA ASP A 166 -4.55 18.11 4.05
C ASP A 166 -5.92 17.64 3.56
N LYS A 167 -6.93 18.49 3.72
CA LYS A 167 -8.31 18.20 3.30
C LYS A 167 -8.42 17.88 1.81
N THR A 168 -7.64 18.54 0.97
CA THR A 168 -7.65 18.34 -0.49
C THR A 168 -7.06 16.97 -0.84
N THR A 169 -5.94 16.63 -0.23
CA THR A 169 -5.28 15.33 -0.41
C THR A 169 -6.14 14.19 0.13
N TRP A 170 -6.79 14.36 1.29
CA TRP A 170 -7.77 13.40 1.80
C TRP A 170 -8.87 13.10 0.80
N LYS A 171 -9.48 14.16 0.23
CA LYS A 171 -10.52 14.01 -0.79
C LYS A 171 -10.01 13.29 -2.04
N LYS A 172 -8.77 13.56 -2.47
CA LYS A 172 -8.13 12.84 -3.59
C LYS A 172 -7.96 11.35 -3.29
N TYR A 173 -7.61 10.99 -2.04
CA TYR A 173 -7.47 9.58 -1.64
C TYR A 173 -8.82 8.87 -1.54
N ALA A 174 -9.87 9.58 -1.14
CA ALA A 174 -11.23 9.05 -1.10
C ALA A 174 -11.87 8.91 -2.49
N ALA A 175 -11.42 9.71 -3.46
CA ALA A 175 -12.01 9.73 -4.79
C ALA A 175 -11.71 8.46 -5.58
N LYS A 176 -12.69 7.99 -6.32
CA LYS A 176 -12.48 6.93 -7.32
C LYS A 176 -11.57 7.47 -8.41
N LYS A 177 -10.48 6.79 -8.69
CA LYS A 177 -9.76 7.01 -9.94
C LYS A 177 -10.55 6.30 -11.03
N THR A 178 -11.21 7.07 -11.88
CA THR A 178 -11.68 6.58 -13.14
C THR A 178 -10.46 6.40 -14.03
N ASP A 179 -9.88 5.19 -14.05
CA ASP A 179 -9.12 4.79 -15.22
C ASP A 179 -10.11 4.86 -16.39
N GLY A 180 -9.82 5.70 -17.39
CA GLY A 180 -10.64 5.80 -18.59
C GLY A 180 -10.62 4.51 -19.38
N THR A 181 -11.19 3.44 -18.83
CA THR A 181 -11.51 2.19 -19.52
C THR A 181 -12.34 1.30 -18.58
N GLN A 182 -13.60 1.67 -18.33
CA GLN A 182 -14.59 0.66 -18.04
C GLN A 182 -15.19 0.22 -19.36
N GLY A 183 -14.99 -1.06 -19.70
CA GLY A 183 -15.71 -1.69 -20.81
C GLY A 183 -17.21 -1.54 -20.61
N LYS A 184 -17.84 -0.85 -21.52
CA LYS A 184 -19.28 -0.94 -21.74
C LYS A 184 -19.52 -2.26 -22.45
N ASP A 185 -20.20 -3.17 -21.80
CA ASP A 185 -20.92 -4.22 -22.51
C ASP A 185 -22.12 -3.59 -23.24
N ALA A 186 -22.26 -4.04 -24.49
CA ALA A 186 -23.36 -3.90 -25.43
C ALA A 186 -23.46 -2.60 -26.27
N GLY A 187 -23.32 -2.79 -27.57
CA GLY A 187 -23.96 -2.00 -28.61
C GLY A 187 -23.04 -1.28 -29.56
N SER A 188 -22.65 -2.02 -30.63
CA SER A 188 -22.39 -1.56 -32.00
C SER A 188 -22.40 -0.04 -32.24
N ASN A 189 -21.27 0.56 -32.61
CA ASN A 189 -21.09 1.16 -33.91
C ASN A 189 -19.63 1.61 -34.20
N SER A 190 -19.27 1.52 -35.45
CA SER A 190 -17.97 1.76 -36.06
C SER A 190 -17.43 3.18 -35.87
N GLY A 191 -16.17 3.30 -35.45
CA GLY A 191 -15.40 4.54 -35.52
C GLY A 191 -13.90 4.23 -35.43
N LYS A 192 -13.16 4.39 -36.51
CA LYS A 192 -11.72 4.19 -36.63
C LYS A 192 -10.98 5.03 -35.60
N SER A 193 -10.27 4.38 -34.66
CA SER A 193 -9.23 5.00 -33.84
C SER A 193 -7.92 4.27 -34.03
N ASN A 194 -6.87 5.00 -34.37
CA ASN A 194 -5.51 4.52 -34.60
C ASN A 194 -4.94 3.86 -33.33
N ASN A 195 -5.04 2.54 -33.25
CA ASN A 195 -4.56 1.75 -32.13
C ASN A 195 -3.06 1.47 -32.31
N LYS A 196 -2.20 2.42 -31.89
CA LYS A 196 -0.76 2.18 -31.77
C LYS A 196 -0.54 1.16 -30.64
N LYS A 197 -0.18 -0.06 -31.00
CA LYS A 197 0.09 -1.18 -30.06
C LYS A 197 1.06 -0.73 -28.97
N LYS A 198 0.71 -0.89 -27.69
CA LYS A 198 1.56 -0.51 -26.55
C LYS A 198 2.89 -1.26 -26.58
N SER A 199 3.97 -0.64 -26.11
CA SER A 199 5.27 -1.30 -26.02
C SER A 199 5.28 -2.42 -24.99
N ILE A 200 6.20 -3.40 -25.13
CA ILE A 200 6.37 -4.49 -24.16
C ILE A 200 6.70 -3.96 -22.77
N GLU A 201 7.40 -2.82 -22.66
CA GLU A 201 7.69 -2.13 -21.40
C GLU A 201 6.42 -1.71 -20.68
N VAL A 202 5.48 -1.12 -21.40
CA VAL A 202 4.19 -0.68 -20.84
C VAL A 202 3.39 -1.89 -20.40
N ILE A 203 3.33 -2.94 -21.24
CA ILE A 203 2.61 -4.17 -20.90
C ILE A 203 3.25 -4.89 -19.71
N ALA A 204 4.58 -4.93 -19.60
CA ALA A 204 5.26 -5.51 -18.45
C ALA A 204 4.93 -4.77 -17.14
N LYS A 205 4.86 -3.44 -17.16
CA LYS A 205 4.41 -2.64 -16.00
C LYS A 205 2.94 -2.93 -15.66
N GLU A 206 2.09 -3.09 -16.67
CA GLU A 206 0.69 -3.46 -16.49
C GLU A 206 0.53 -4.87 -15.91
N VAL A 207 1.39 -5.83 -16.31
CA VAL A 207 1.43 -7.19 -15.73
C VAL A 207 1.86 -7.15 -14.27
N ILE A 208 2.90 -6.38 -13.95
CA ILE A 208 3.35 -6.20 -12.55
C ILE A 208 2.26 -5.53 -11.72
N ALA A 209 1.49 -4.60 -12.30
CA ALA A 209 0.33 -3.98 -11.68
C ALA A 209 -0.93 -4.87 -11.63
N GLY A 210 -0.84 -6.16 -12.02
CA GLY A 210 -1.94 -7.12 -11.96
C GLY A 210 -3.03 -6.98 -13.02
N LYS A 211 -2.88 -6.08 -13.99
CA LYS A 211 -3.93 -5.77 -14.99
C LYS A 211 -4.19 -6.91 -15.99
N TRP A 212 -3.32 -7.89 -16.06
CA TRP A 212 -3.36 -8.98 -17.03
C TRP A 212 -3.70 -10.35 -16.43
N GLY A 213 -4.12 -10.40 -15.15
CA GLY A 213 -4.40 -11.65 -14.45
C GLY A 213 -3.14 -12.45 -14.12
N ASN A 214 -3.29 -13.74 -13.78
CA ASN A 214 -2.19 -14.63 -13.40
C ASN A 214 -2.22 -15.94 -14.20
N GLY A 215 -1.08 -16.66 -14.22
CA GLY A 215 -0.97 -17.99 -14.84
C GLY A 215 -1.48 -18.05 -16.28
N ASP A 216 -2.32 -19.03 -16.59
CA ASP A 216 -2.84 -19.26 -17.93
C ASP A 216 -3.84 -18.19 -18.38
N ASP A 217 -4.57 -17.54 -17.48
CA ASP A 217 -5.43 -16.40 -17.80
C ASP A 217 -4.60 -15.25 -18.35
N ARG A 218 -3.46 -14.89 -17.71
CA ARG A 218 -2.51 -13.90 -18.24
C ARG A 218 -2.01 -14.26 -19.62
N LYS A 219 -1.61 -15.53 -19.81
CA LYS A 219 -1.09 -16.02 -21.09
C LYS A 219 -2.13 -15.87 -22.20
N SER A 220 -3.38 -16.25 -21.90
CA SER A 220 -4.50 -16.15 -22.84
C SER A 220 -4.82 -14.71 -23.21
N ARG A 221 -4.89 -13.81 -22.22
CA ARG A 221 -5.18 -12.38 -22.43
C ARG A 221 -4.10 -11.69 -23.26
N LEU A 222 -2.82 -11.94 -22.95
CA LEU A 222 -1.69 -11.38 -23.69
C LEU A 222 -1.71 -11.86 -25.14
N LYS A 223 -1.94 -13.17 -25.37
CA LYS A 223 -2.04 -13.75 -26.72
C LYS A 223 -3.23 -13.14 -27.50
N LYS A 224 -4.40 -13.03 -26.88
CA LYS A 224 -5.60 -12.40 -27.49
C LYS A 224 -5.36 -10.93 -27.86
N ALA A 225 -4.57 -10.21 -27.07
CA ALA A 225 -4.17 -8.82 -27.34
C ALA A 225 -2.98 -8.72 -28.31
N GLY A 226 -2.50 -9.85 -28.85
CA GLY A 226 -1.42 -9.92 -29.85
C GLY A 226 -0.01 -9.72 -29.26
N TYR A 227 0.19 -9.93 -27.96
CA TYR A 227 1.50 -9.87 -27.33
C TYR A 227 2.11 -11.27 -27.17
N ASP A 228 3.43 -11.34 -27.34
CA ASP A 228 4.21 -12.52 -27.02
C ASP A 228 4.37 -12.64 -25.50
N TYR A 229 3.77 -13.67 -24.90
CA TYR A 229 3.82 -13.91 -23.46
C TYR A 229 5.26 -14.01 -22.94
N ASN A 230 6.14 -14.74 -23.64
CA ASN A 230 7.51 -14.96 -23.18
C ASN A 230 8.31 -13.65 -23.16
N LYS A 231 8.15 -12.80 -24.18
CA LYS A 231 8.78 -11.47 -24.23
C LYS A 231 8.28 -10.57 -23.13
N VAL A 232 6.97 -10.56 -22.87
CA VAL A 232 6.39 -9.79 -21.77
C VAL A 232 6.87 -10.32 -20.43
N GLN A 233 6.87 -11.63 -20.20
CA GLN A 233 7.29 -12.22 -18.93
C GLN A 233 8.79 -12.01 -18.68
N ALA A 234 9.64 -12.10 -19.68
CA ALA A 234 11.06 -11.79 -19.57
C ALA A 234 11.27 -10.33 -19.12
N LYS A 235 10.50 -9.39 -19.69
CA LYS A 235 10.54 -7.98 -19.28
C LYS A 235 10.01 -7.76 -17.85
N VAL A 236 8.93 -8.45 -17.47
CA VAL A 236 8.42 -8.47 -16.08
C VAL A 236 9.50 -8.92 -15.13
N ASN A 237 10.15 -10.05 -15.41
CA ASN A 237 11.20 -10.59 -14.54
C ASN A 237 12.39 -9.63 -14.43
N ALA A 238 12.78 -8.98 -15.53
CA ALA A 238 13.85 -7.98 -15.53
C ALA A 238 13.50 -6.74 -14.67
N VAL A 239 12.27 -6.24 -14.76
CA VAL A 239 11.79 -5.09 -13.95
C VAL A 239 11.70 -5.45 -12.47
N VAL A 240 11.17 -6.64 -12.14
CA VAL A 240 11.09 -7.13 -10.75
C VAL A 240 12.49 -7.32 -10.16
N LYS A 241 13.42 -7.94 -10.91
CA LYS A 241 14.82 -8.09 -10.48
C LYS A 241 15.50 -6.74 -10.24
N ALA A 242 15.25 -5.76 -11.11
CA ALA A 242 15.79 -4.40 -10.94
C ALA A 242 15.21 -3.70 -9.71
N SER A 243 13.92 -3.90 -9.40
CA SER A 243 13.27 -3.31 -8.21
C SER A 243 13.68 -3.98 -6.89
N GLN A 244 14.15 -5.21 -6.93
CA GLN A 244 14.68 -5.94 -5.76
C GLN A 244 16.14 -5.61 -5.47
N LYS A 245 16.81 -4.89 -6.37
CA LYS A 245 18.21 -4.52 -6.22
C LYS A 245 18.33 -3.44 -5.13
N LYS A 246 19.18 -3.68 -4.12
CA LYS A 246 19.47 -2.70 -3.07
C LYS A 246 20.05 -1.43 -3.69
N SER A 247 19.77 -0.27 -3.09
CA SER A 247 20.36 0.99 -3.55
C SER A 247 21.89 1.00 -3.35
N ILE A 248 22.59 1.82 -4.13
CA ILE A 248 24.05 1.96 -3.99
C ILE A 248 24.43 2.43 -2.58
N ASP A 249 23.59 3.25 -1.93
CA ASP A 249 23.81 3.69 -0.56
C ASP A 249 23.77 2.55 0.46
N VAL A 250 22.83 1.61 0.28
CA VAL A 250 22.75 0.41 1.12
C VAL A 250 23.96 -0.50 0.91
N ILE A 251 24.33 -0.74 -0.35
CA ILE A 251 25.52 -1.54 -0.68
C ILE A 251 26.80 -0.89 -0.18
N ALA A 252 26.94 0.44 -0.26
CA ALA A 252 28.10 1.14 0.27
C ALA A 252 28.23 0.98 1.80
N ARG A 253 27.13 1.03 2.55
CA ARG A 253 27.14 0.74 4.00
C ARG A 253 27.54 -0.70 4.30
N GLU A 254 27.03 -1.67 3.54
CA GLU A 254 27.42 -3.08 3.66
C GLU A 254 28.91 -3.30 3.33
N VAL A 255 29.45 -2.57 2.35
CA VAL A 255 30.88 -2.57 2.03
C VAL A 255 31.71 -2.02 3.19
N ILE A 256 31.26 -0.92 3.82
CA ILE A 256 31.91 -0.33 4.99
C ILE A 256 31.85 -1.31 6.18
N ALA A 257 30.74 -2.04 6.35
CA ALA A 257 30.58 -3.07 7.37
C ALA A 257 31.40 -4.33 7.13
N GLY A 258 32.00 -4.50 5.93
CA GLY A 258 32.84 -5.64 5.57
C GLY A 258 32.08 -6.83 4.91
N ASP A 259 30.78 -6.74 4.71
CA ASP A 259 29.92 -7.82 4.20
C ASP A 259 30.31 -8.27 2.77
N TRP A 260 31.02 -7.43 2.04
CA TRP A 260 31.37 -7.67 0.64
C TRP A 260 32.83 -8.09 0.43
N GLY A 261 33.59 -8.34 1.51
CA GLY A 261 35.01 -8.67 1.43
C GLY A 261 35.90 -7.49 1.02
N ASN A 262 37.13 -7.74 0.57
CA ASN A 262 38.11 -6.70 0.25
C ASN A 262 38.74 -6.90 -1.13
N GLY A 263 39.32 -5.81 -1.68
CA GLY A 263 40.10 -5.85 -2.91
C GLY A 263 39.32 -6.43 -4.12
N ASP A 264 39.94 -7.34 -4.84
CA ASP A 264 39.35 -7.97 -6.04
C ASP A 264 38.18 -8.91 -5.72
N ASP A 265 38.16 -9.54 -4.53
CA ASP A 265 37.02 -10.36 -4.09
C ASP A 265 35.75 -9.50 -3.98
N ARG A 266 35.83 -8.33 -3.36
CA ARG A 266 34.73 -7.34 -3.30
C ARG A 266 34.25 -6.97 -4.70
N LYS A 267 35.18 -6.62 -5.56
CA LYS A 267 34.90 -6.22 -6.96
C LYS A 267 34.15 -7.31 -7.73
N ASN A 268 34.59 -8.56 -7.56
CA ASN A 268 33.96 -9.71 -8.21
C ASN A 268 32.56 -10.02 -7.65
N ARG A 269 32.37 -9.95 -6.33
CA ARG A 269 31.06 -10.14 -5.68
C ARG A 269 30.07 -9.07 -6.09
N LEU A 270 30.48 -7.79 -6.09
CA LEU A 270 29.65 -6.68 -6.54
C LEU A 270 29.24 -6.84 -8.00
N LYS A 271 30.19 -7.19 -8.88
CA LYS A 271 29.94 -7.45 -10.31
C LYS A 271 28.97 -8.63 -10.51
N LYS A 272 29.18 -9.74 -9.79
CA LYS A 272 28.30 -10.93 -9.84
C LYS A 272 26.89 -10.60 -9.37
N ALA A 273 26.75 -9.73 -8.38
CA ALA A 273 25.45 -9.22 -7.91
C ALA A 273 24.87 -8.13 -8.83
N GLY A 274 25.59 -7.76 -9.88
CA GLY A 274 25.14 -6.78 -10.88
C GLY A 274 25.29 -5.32 -10.45
N TYR A 275 26.16 -5.02 -9.48
CA TYR A 275 26.50 -3.65 -9.08
C TYR A 275 27.73 -3.16 -9.81
N ASP A 276 27.73 -1.85 -10.11
CA ASP A 276 28.92 -1.15 -10.61
C ASP A 276 29.85 -0.86 -9.41
N HIS A 277 30.99 -1.56 -9.33
CA HIS A 277 31.91 -1.45 -8.22
C HIS A 277 32.53 -0.06 -8.10
N VAL A 278 32.68 0.70 -9.19
CA VAL A 278 33.21 2.05 -9.17
C VAL A 278 32.22 2.99 -8.50
N LYS A 279 30.93 2.89 -8.88
CA LYS A 279 29.87 3.70 -8.26
C LYS A 279 29.71 3.38 -6.77
N VAL A 280 29.81 2.10 -6.40
CA VAL A 280 29.77 1.69 -5.00
C VAL A 280 30.98 2.25 -4.25
N GLN A 281 32.19 2.15 -4.82
CA GLN A 281 33.41 2.67 -4.16
C GLN A 281 33.37 4.19 -4.00
N ASN A 282 32.91 4.90 -5.02
CA ASN A 282 32.75 6.37 -4.92
C ASN A 282 31.77 6.74 -3.79
N LYS A 283 30.68 5.99 -3.64
CA LYS A 283 29.75 6.21 -2.54
C LYS A 283 30.32 5.87 -1.17
N VAL A 284 31.13 4.82 -1.09
CA VAL A 284 31.91 4.48 0.13
C VAL A 284 32.84 5.62 0.50
N ASN A 285 33.60 6.15 -0.47
CA ASN A 285 34.53 7.27 -0.25
C ASN A 285 33.77 8.52 0.23
N GLU A 286 32.67 8.88 -0.43
CA GLU A 286 31.78 9.98 0.00
C GLU A 286 31.32 9.81 1.45
N MET A 287 30.87 8.61 1.84
CA MET A 287 30.40 8.32 3.21
C MET A 287 31.52 8.34 4.25
N LEU A 288 32.77 8.11 3.85
CA LEU A 288 33.94 8.13 4.71
C LEU A 288 34.67 9.49 4.68
N GLY A 289 34.15 10.49 3.94
CA GLY A 289 34.77 11.82 3.83
C GLY A 289 36.09 11.82 3.07
N ARG A 290 36.27 10.91 2.10
CA ARG A 290 37.50 10.74 1.29
C ARG A 290 37.31 11.17 -0.14
#